data_0080a51b790d178a03aef7bcb843daab
#
_entry.id   0080a51b790d178a03aef7bcb843daab
#
_cell.length_a   1.000
_cell.length_b   1.000
_cell.length_c   1.000
_cell.angle_alpha   90.00
_cell.angle_beta   90.00
_cell.angle_gamma   90.00
#
_symmetry.space_group_name_H-M   'P 1'
#
loop_
_entity.id
_entity.type
_entity.pdbx_description
1 polymer ?
#
loop_
_entity_poly.entity_id
_entity_poly.type
_entity_poly.pdbx_seq_one_letter_code
_entity_poly.pdbx_strand_id
1 'polypeptide(L)'
;MFSHLGKYSRELRFLKRVLIGSNIRWTVLRRLILLISTVIVSVYFFPDGEARYRRILVDGKSMNPTFVNGQTLWIHTLEYENEPPVRGDIVVLGENWESKPFYLKRIIGLPGERISIRRGEMAINGDEYDQFGVGRIRARLVPLKLEEDEYFVLGDNRPISSGGVVEADKILGKIL
;
A
#
# COMPACT_ATOMS: atom_id res chain seq x y z
N MET A 1 -46.52 -0.86 -43.80
CA MET A 1 -45.92 -1.30 -42.52
C MET A 1 -44.52 -1.89 -42.68
N PHE A 2 -43.77 -1.56 -43.74
CA PHE A 2 -42.43 -2.13 -44.03
C PHE A 2 -41.30 -1.12 -44.20
N SER A 3 -41.52 0.19 -43.90
CA SER A 3 -40.51 1.24 -44.10
C SER A 3 -39.49 1.37 -42.96
N HIS A 4 -39.77 0.85 -41.78
CA HIS A 4 -38.87 0.98 -40.61
C HIS A 4 -37.72 0.00 -40.55
N LEU A 5 -37.84 -1.17 -41.16
CA LEU A 5 -36.76 -2.21 -41.14
C LEU A 5 -35.55 -1.83 -42.01
N GLY A 6 -35.76 -1.02 -43.05
CA GLY A 6 -34.66 -0.56 -43.94
C GLY A 6 -33.73 0.48 -43.32
N LYS A 7 -34.22 1.25 -42.34
CA LYS A 7 -33.44 2.29 -41.67
C LYS A 7 -32.46 1.68 -40.65
N TYR A 8 -32.94 0.73 -39.86
CA TYR A 8 -32.12 0.00 -38.90
C TYR A 8 -30.96 -0.80 -39.55
N SER A 9 -31.24 -1.38 -40.72
CA SER A 9 -30.20 -2.12 -41.45
C SER A 9 -29.10 -1.25 -42.05
N ARG A 10 -29.39 0.05 -42.32
CA ARG A 10 -28.41 1.02 -42.80
C ARG A 10 -27.54 1.54 -41.67
N GLU A 11 -28.11 1.84 -40.51
CA GLU A 11 -27.36 2.29 -39.33
C GLU A 11 -26.45 1.19 -38.78
N LEU A 12 -26.93 -0.05 -38.71
CA LEU A 12 -26.13 -1.20 -38.33
C LEU A 12 -24.96 -1.43 -39.31
N ARG A 13 -25.17 -1.21 -40.61
CA ARG A 13 -24.09 -1.30 -41.60
C ARG A 13 -23.10 -0.14 -41.49
N PHE A 14 -23.57 1.05 -41.17
CA PHE A 14 -22.72 2.21 -40.87
C PHE A 14 -21.88 2.00 -39.62
N LEU A 15 -22.50 1.53 -38.53
CA LEU A 15 -21.81 1.17 -37.30
C LEU A 15 -20.79 0.04 -37.51
N LYS A 16 -21.16 -1.00 -38.27
CA LYS A 16 -20.18 -2.04 -38.67
C LYS A 16 -19.04 -1.48 -39.51
N ARG A 17 -19.27 -0.55 -40.44
CA ARG A 17 -18.21 0.08 -41.22
C ARG A 17 -17.29 0.97 -40.33
N VAL A 18 -17.84 1.71 -39.40
CA VAL A 18 -17.10 2.58 -38.48
C VAL A 18 -16.33 1.77 -37.45
N LEU A 19 -16.93 0.71 -36.88
CA LEU A 19 -16.33 -0.11 -35.84
C LEU A 19 -15.40 -1.21 -36.36
N ILE A 20 -15.72 -1.83 -37.51
CA ILE A 20 -14.98 -3.01 -38.01
C ILE A 20 -14.08 -2.66 -39.21
N GLY A 21 -14.39 -1.54 -39.92
CA GLY A 21 -13.62 -1.07 -41.07
C GLY A 21 -13.75 -2.02 -42.29
N SER A 22 -13.97 -1.48 -43.47
CA SER A 22 -14.04 -2.25 -44.72
C SER A 22 -12.65 -2.60 -45.29
N ASN A 23 -11.58 -2.11 -44.66
CA ASN A 23 -10.22 -2.26 -45.15
C ASN A 23 -9.34 -2.90 -44.05
N ILE A 24 -8.77 -4.03 -44.33
CA ILE A 24 -7.94 -4.79 -43.38
C ILE A 24 -6.78 -3.94 -42.84
N ARG A 25 -6.25 -3.00 -43.61
CA ARG A 25 -5.21 -2.05 -43.20
C ARG A 25 -5.67 -1.15 -42.09
N TRP A 26 -6.89 -0.62 -42.14
CA TRP A 26 -7.47 0.22 -41.09
C TRP A 26 -7.79 -0.55 -39.83
N THR A 27 -8.21 -1.80 -39.94
CA THR A 27 -8.44 -2.66 -38.78
C THR A 27 -7.15 -3.00 -38.07
N VAL A 28 -6.09 -3.31 -38.81
CA VAL A 28 -4.75 -3.54 -38.25
C VAL A 28 -4.20 -2.27 -37.58
N LEU A 29 -4.31 -1.12 -38.26
CA LEU A 29 -3.84 0.16 -37.71
C LEU A 29 -4.53 0.51 -36.39
N ARG A 30 -5.86 0.36 -36.29
CA ARG A 30 -6.63 0.59 -35.06
C ARG A 30 -6.19 -0.35 -33.93
N ARG A 31 -5.96 -1.62 -34.21
CA ARG A 31 -5.46 -2.59 -33.23
C ARG A 31 -4.07 -2.22 -32.74
N LEU A 32 -3.21 -1.77 -33.63
CA LEU A 32 -1.88 -1.28 -33.28
C LEU A 32 -1.95 -0.03 -32.40
N ILE A 33 -2.81 0.94 -32.74
CA ILE A 33 -3.01 2.15 -31.93
C ILE A 33 -3.52 1.79 -30.53
N LEU A 34 -4.48 0.88 -30.42
CA LEU A 34 -4.99 0.39 -29.13
C LEU A 34 -3.91 -0.32 -28.32
N LEU A 35 -3.12 -1.19 -28.95
CA LEU A 35 -2.00 -1.85 -28.28
C LEU A 35 -0.95 -0.83 -27.79
N ILE A 36 -0.56 0.10 -28.63
CA ILE A 36 0.42 1.13 -28.28
C ILE A 36 -0.14 2.02 -27.15
N SER A 37 -1.41 2.43 -27.23
CA SER A 37 -2.03 3.23 -26.16
C SER A 37 -2.13 2.45 -24.84
N THR A 38 -2.41 1.17 -24.89
CA THR A 38 -2.44 0.31 -23.69
C THR A 38 -1.05 0.19 -23.08
N VAL A 39 -0.02 0.00 -23.90
CA VAL A 39 1.38 -0.05 -23.44
C VAL A 39 1.80 1.30 -22.85
N ILE A 40 1.49 2.41 -23.53
CA ILE A 40 1.80 3.76 -23.02
C ILE A 40 1.11 4.01 -21.67
N VAL A 41 -0.17 3.69 -21.56
CA VAL A 41 -0.93 3.81 -20.30
C VAL A 41 -0.29 2.93 -19.22
N SER A 42 0.05 1.69 -19.55
CA SER A 42 0.69 0.79 -18.60
C SER A 42 2.04 1.33 -18.11
N VAL A 43 2.91 1.77 -19.01
CA VAL A 43 4.23 2.33 -18.65
C VAL A 43 4.08 3.65 -17.86
N TYR A 44 3.09 4.48 -18.20
CA TYR A 44 2.89 5.74 -17.50
C TYR A 44 2.30 5.58 -16.11
N PHE A 45 1.35 4.65 -15.93
CA PHE A 45 0.70 4.40 -14.64
C PHE A 45 1.42 3.37 -13.76
N PHE A 46 2.26 2.51 -14.36
CA PHE A 46 3.02 1.46 -13.67
C PHE A 46 4.46 1.45 -14.18
N PRO A 47 5.23 2.53 -13.97
CA PRO A 47 6.58 2.67 -14.52
C PRO A 47 7.52 1.54 -14.10
N ASP A 48 7.34 0.99 -12.89
CA ASP A 48 8.20 -0.04 -12.31
C ASP A 48 7.55 -1.44 -12.34
N GLY A 49 6.40 -1.59 -13.04
CA GLY A 49 5.64 -2.84 -13.10
C GLY A 49 4.98 -3.24 -11.78
N GLU A 50 5.14 -2.45 -10.72
CA GLU A 50 4.50 -2.69 -9.44
C GLU A 50 3.15 -1.97 -9.32
N ALA A 51 2.20 -2.64 -8.68
CA ALA A 51 0.90 -2.02 -8.42
C ALA A 51 1.04 -0.96 -7.33
N ARG A 52 0.80 0.30 -7.68
CA ARG A 52 0.83 1.43 -6.73
C ARG A 52 -0.06 1.22 -5.50
N TYR A 53 -1.14 0.48 -5.65
CA TYR A 53 -2.08 0.18 -4.57
C TYR A 53 -2.31 -1.32 -4.47
N ARG A 54 -2.23 -1.84 -3.25
CA ARG A 54 -2.53 -3.25 -2.94
C ARG A 54 -3.59 -3.33 -1.84
N ARG A 55 -4.33 -4.44 -1.81
CA ARG A 55 -5.26 -4.75 -0.72
C ARG A 55 -4.69 -5.84 0.15
N ILE A 56 -4.81 -5.67 1.46
CA ILE A 56 -4.51 -6.71 2.43
C ILE A 56 -5.71 -6.96 3.34
N LEU A 57 -5.80 -8.17 3.86
CA LEU A 57 -6.71 -8.54 4.92
C LEU A 57 -5.95 -8.50 6.25
N VAL A 58 -6.50 -7.79 7.23
CA VAL A 58 -5.93 -7.75 8.58
C VAL A 58 -6.11 -9.12 9.23
N ASP A 59 -5.01 -9.77 9.56
CA ASP A 59 -4.99 -11.02 10.33
C ASP A 59 -4.35 -10.77 11.70
N GLY A 60 -5.16 -10.95 12.74
CA GLY A 60 -4.74 -10.73 14.12
C GLY A 60 -5.31 -9.48 14.77
N LYS A 61 -4.88 -9.24 16.01
CA LYS A 61 -5.42 -8.20 16.90
C LYS A 61 -4.39 -7.16 17.33
N SER A 62 -3.19 -7.18 16.75
CA SER A 62 -2.07 -6.33 17.18
C SER A 62 -2.30 -4.84 16.94
N MET A 63 -3.21 -4.48 16.01
CA MET A 63 -3.55 -3.10 15.67
C MET A 63 -4.90 -2.66 16.21
N ASN A 64 -5.56 -3.50 17.04
CA ASN A 64 -6.83 -3.15 17.66
C ASN A 64 -6.64 -2.03 18.71
N PRO A 65 -7.52 -1.02 18.81
CA PRO A 65 -8.80 -0.86 18.11
C PRO A 65 -8.69 -0.17 16.76
N THR A 66 -7.53 0.31 16.34
CA THR A 66 -7.36 1.07 15.09
C THR A 66 -7.81 0.25 13.87
N PHE A 67 -7.40 -1.02 13.81
CA PHE A 67 -7.89 -1.97 12.81
C PHE A 67 -8.30 -3.28 13.48
N VAL A 68 -9.39 -3.86 12.99
CA VAL A 68 -9.93 -5.11 13.52
C VAL A 68 -9.61 -6.29 12.59
N ASN A 69 -9.51 -7.47 13.18
CA ASN A 69 -9.31 -8.71 12.43
C ASN A 69 -10.39 -8.91 11.36
N GLY A 70 -9.98 -9.30 10.16
CA GLY A 70 -10.87 -9.47 8.99
C GLY A 70 -11.16 -8.19 8.22
N GLN A 71 -10.66 -7.04 8.65
CA GLN A 71 -10.80 -5.79 7.90
C GLN A 71 -9.90 -5.80 6.65
N THR A 72 -10.42 -5.29 5.53
CA THR A 72 -9.65 -5.09 4.31
C THR A 72 -9.13 -3.66 4.27
N LEU A 73 -7.84 -3.51 4.02
CA LEU A 73 -7.15 -2.21 3.95
C LEU A 73 -6.50 -2.02 2.58
N TRP A 74 -6.37 -0.76 2.18
CA TRP A 74 -5.60 -0.36 1.02
C TRP A 74 -4.24 0.17 1.46
N ILE A 75 -3.22 -0.20 0.68
CA ILE A 75 -1.84 0.17 0.89
C ILE A 75 -1.36 0.96 -0.31
N HIS A 76 -0.69 2.08 -0.07
CA HIS A 76 0.12 2.77 -1.07
C HIS A 76 1.55 2.20 -1.01
N THR A 77 1.95 1.48 -2.05
CA THR A 77 3.23 0.73 -2.07
C THR A 77 4.42 1.61 -2.40
N LEU A 78 4.20 2.75 -3.05
CA LEU A 78 5.25 3.67 -3.50
C LEU A 78 5.29 4.97 -2.66
N GLU A 79 4.65 4.97 -1.47
CA GLU A 79 4.55 6.17 -0.63
C GLU A 79 5.94 6.69 -0.22
N TYR A 80 6.86 5.76 0.05
CA TYR A 80 8.17 6.09 0.61
C TYR A 80 9.31 6.16 -0.42
N GLU A 81 9.00 6.18 -1.71
CA GLU A 81 10.02 6.40 -2.75
C GLU A 81 10.60 7.81 -2.74
N ASN A 82 9.79 8.81 -2.40
CA ASN A 82 10.20 10.21 -2.44
C ASN A 82 10.27 10.87 -1.06
N GLU A 83 9.53 10.36 -0.08
CA GLU A 83 9.48 10.90 1.28
C GLU A 83 9.64 9.77 2.29
N PRO A 84 10.47 9.94 3.33
CA PRO A 84 10.68 8.90 4.33
C PRO A 84 9.42 8.71 5.20
N PRO A 85 9.27 7.52 5.82
CA PRO A 85 8.24 7.28 6.81
C PRO A 85 8.27 8.30 7.95
N VAL A 86 7.09 8.76 8.37
CA VAL A 86 6.96 9.69 9.49
C VAL A 86 6.34 9.01 10.71
N ARG A 87 6.56 9.59 11.88
CA ARG A 87 5.99 9.08 13.13
C ARG A 87 4.46 9.08 13.06
N GLY A 88 3.87 7.96 13.43
CA GLY A 88 2.43 7.75 13.39
C GLY A 88 1.94 7.00 12.17
N ASP A 89 2.72 6.90 11.10
CA ASP A 89 2.35 6.12 9.92
C ASP A 89 2.09 4.67 10.28
N ILE A 90 1.05 4.09 9.68
CA ILE A 90 0.80 2.65 9.79
C ILE A 90 1.30 1.99 8.51
N VAL A 91 2.22 1.08 8.70
CA VAL A 91 3.00 0.48 7.61
C VAL A 91 2.80 -1.04 7.55
N VAL A 92 2.98 -1.57 6.35
CA VAL A 92 3.10 -3.00 6.11
C VAL A 92 4.57 -3.37 6.08
N LEU A 93 4.95 -4.33 6.88
CA LEU A 93 6.30 -4.85 6.99
C LEU A 93 6.39 -6.25 6.39
N GLY A 94 7.48 -6.55 5.69
CA GLY A 94 7.78 -7.86 5.12
C GLY A 94 9.11 -7.85 4.39
N GLU A 95 9.53 -9.01 3.90
CA GLU A 95 10.74 -9.10 3.08
C GLU A 95 10.50 -8.54 1.67
N ASN A 96 9.36 -8.87 1.09
CA ASN A 96 8.88 -8.38 -0.19
C ASN A 96 7.39 -8.74 -0.33
N TRP A 97 6.74 -8.31 -1.43
CA TRP A 97 5.30 -8.55 -1.63
C TRP A 97 4.92 -10.00 -1.98
N GLU A 98 5.86 -10.83 -2.33
CA GLU A 98 5.66 -12.26 -2.66
C GLU A 98 5.78 -13.15 -1.43
N SER A 99 6.54 -12.72 -0.43
CA SER A 99 6.87 -13.48 0.78
C SER A 99 5.98 -13.09 1.96
N LYS A 100 5.29 -14.06 2.52
CA LYS A 100 4.55 -13.91 3.78
C LYS A 100 5.38 -14.44 4.95
N PRO A 101 5.13 -13.99 6.17
CA PRO A 101 4.02 -13.15 6.62
C PRO A 101 4.24 -11.66 6.45
N PHE A 102 3.14 -10.89 6.31
CA PHE A 102 3.14 -9.43 6.46
C PHE A 102 2.72 -9.03 7.86
N TYR A 103 3.31 -7.94 8.35
CA TYR A 103 2.94 -7.40 9.66
C TYR A 103 2.47 -5.95 9.52
N LEU A 104 1.36 -5.62 10.17
CA LEU A 104 0.92 -4.24 10.32
C LEU A 104 1.48 -3.69 11.64
N LYS A 105 2.15 -2.55 11.55
CA LYS A 105 2.70 -1.83 12.70
C LYS A 105 2.61 -0.33 12.47
N ARG A 106 2.78 0.42 13.57
CA ARG A 106 2.89 1.88 13.54
C ARG A 106 4.33 2.29 13.75
N ILE A 107 4.79 3.28 12.98
CA ILE A 107 6.07 3.95 13.18
C ILE A 107 5.99 4.77 14.46
N ILE A 108 6.85 4.47 15.41
CA ILE A 108 6.93 5.15 16.71
C ILE A 108 8.25 5.90 16.86
N GLY A 109 9.37 5.27 16.51
CA GLY A 109 10.70 5.89 16.54
C GLY A 109 11.22 6.17 15.15
N LEU A 110 11.95 7.25 15.01
CA LEU A 110 12.56 7.71 13.75
C LEU A 110 14.09 7.56 13.81
N PRO A 111 14.76 7.53 12.65
CA PRO A 111 16.22 7.51 12.58
C PRO A 111 16.90 8.51 13.50
N GLY A 112 17.97 8.07 14.16
CA GLY A 112 18.75 8.88 15.09
C GLY A 112 18.15 9.02 16.50
N GLU A 113 16.91 8.63 16.74
CA GLU A 113 16.27 8.73 18.05
C GLU A 113 16.70 7.61 19.00
N ARG A 114 16.62 7.89 20.28
CA ARG A 114 16.86 6.94 21.35
C ARG A 114 15.56 6.45 21.94
N ILE A 115 15.28 5.16 21.79
CA ILE A 115 14.05 4.53 22.29
C ILE A 115 14.35 3.74 23.55
N SER A 116 13.50 3.82 24.55
CA SER A 116 13.52 2.94 25.72
C SER A 116 12.11 2.58 26.16
N ILE A 117 11.99 1.37 26.77
CA ILE A 117 10.73 0.91 27.35
C ILE A 117 11.04 0.40 28.77
N ARG A 118 10.41 1.03 29.74
CA ARG A 118 10.55 0.67 31.16
C ARG A 118 9.16 0.57 31.81
N ARG A 119 8.90 -0.52 32.54
CA ARG A 119 7.64 -0.75 33.27
C ARG A 119 6.37 -0.56 32.41
N GLY A 120 6.46 -0.83 31.10
CA GLY A 120 5.35 -0.70 30.18
C GLY A 120 5.13 0.70 29.62
N GLU A 121 6.00 1.63 29.96
CA GLU A 121 6.03 3.03 29.45
C GLU A 121 7.20 3.20 28.50
N MET A 122 6.98 3.97 27.43
CA MET A 122 7.99 4.25 26.42
C MET A 122 8.50 5.67 26.58
N ALA A 123 9.81 5.84 26.33
CA ALA A 123 10.41 7.16 26.19
C ALA A 123 11.19 7.26 24.88
N ILE A 124 11.11 8.42 24.26
CA ILE A 124 11.86 8.83 23.07
C ILE A 124 12.76 9.98 23.46
N ASN A 125 14.06 9.83 23.25
CA ASN A 125 15.09 10.81 23.63
C ASN A 125 15.07 11.20 25.12
N GLY A 126 14.47 10.36 25.96
CA GLY A 126 14.35 10.58 27.41
C GLY A 126 12.99 11.11 27.85
N ASP A 127 12.19 11.63 26.93
CA ASP A 127 10.85 12.14 27.21
C ASP A 127 9.80 11.03 27.08
N GLU A 128 8.84 11.01 28.01
CA GLU A 128 7.75 10.05 27.99
C GLU A 128 6.91 10.21 26.72
N TYR A 129 6.60 9.07 26.11
CA TYR A 129 5.83 9.03 24.87
C TYR A 129 4.63 8.08 25.01
N ASP A 130 3.43 8.65 25.02
CA ASP A 130 2.14 7.92 25.16
C ASP A 130 1.15 8.35 24.07
N GLN A 131 1.62 8.48 22.85
CA GLN A 131 0.74 8.68 21.70
C GLN A 131 0.51 7.36 21.00
N PHE A 132 -0.66 7.22 20.42
CA PHE A 132 -1.11 6.04 19.68
C PHE A 132 -1.10 4.73 20.50
N GLY A 133 -2.11 3.95 20.32
CA GLY A 133 -2.26 2.64 20.94
C GLY A 133 -2.92 2.65 22.32
N VAL A 134 -3.22 1.47 22.79
CA VAL A 134 -3.92 1.24 24.07
C VAL A 134 -3.23 0.20 24.91
N GLY A 135 -3.23 0.43 26.24
CA GLY A 135 -2.68 -0.47 27.22
C GLY A 135 -1.16 -0.37 27.39
N ARG A 136 -0.63 -1.13 28.34
CA ARG A 136 0.81 -1.11 28.67
C ARG A 136 1.61 -2.06 27.79
N ILE A 137 2.82 -1.64 27.41
CA ILE A 137 3.75 -2.46 26.64
C ILE A 137 4.31 -3.57 27.55
N ARG A 138 4.20 -4.83 27.10
CA ARG A 138 4.73 -6.00 27.87
C ARG A 138 6.20 -6.30 27.60
N ALA A 139 6.90 -5.39 26.96
CA ALA A 139 8.32 -5.53 26.69
C ALA A 139 9.15 -4.61 27.59
N ARG A 140 10.43 -4.93 27.70
CA ARG A 140 11.46 -4.04 28.24
C ARG A 140 12.48 -3.83 27.15
N LEU A 141 12.83 -2.56 26.90
CA LEU A 141 13.87 -2.17 25.98
C LEU A 141 14.84 -1.25 26.74
N VAL A 142 16.10 -1.68 26.82
CA VAL A 142 17.17 -0.79 27.27
C VAL A 142 17.34 0.35 26.25
N PRO A 143 17.82 1.53 26.63
CA PRO A 143 17.98 2.63 25.71
C PRO A 143 18.79 2.20 24.48
N LEU A 144 18.15 2.28 23.32
CA LEU A 144 18.71 1.94 22.02
C LEU A 144 18.63 3.17 21.11
N LYS A 145 19.72 3.55 20.46
CA LYS A 145 19.73 4.58 19.43
C LYS A 145 19.45 3.92 18.08
N LEU A 146 18.52 4.48 17.33
CA LEU A 146 18.22 4.05 15.96
C LEU A 146 19.28 4.62 14.99
N GLU A 147 19.71 3.80 14.05
CA GLU A 147 20.59 4.22 12.96
C GLU A 147 19.83 5.02 11.89
N GLU A 148 20.51 5.46 10.83
CA GLU A 148 19.93 6.37 9.82
C GLU A 148 18.82 5.74 8.96
N ASP A 149 18.79 4.40 8.86
CA ASP A 149 17.79 3.63 8.11
C ASP A 149 16.87 2.81 9.01
N GLU A 150 16.97 2.99 10.32
CA GLU A 150 16.20 2.23 11.30
C GLU A 150 15.00 2.99 11.84
N TYR A 151 13.88 2.28 11.93
CA TYR A 151 12.64 2.74 12.54
C TYR A 151 12.25 1.83 13.69
N PHE A 152 11.69 2.40 14.75
CA PHE A 152 11.06 1.60 15.79
C PHE A 152 9.56 1.51 15.55
N VAL A 153 9.05 0.29 15.44
CA VAL A 153 7.64 0.02 15.16
C VAL A 153 6.98 -0.71 16.31
N LEU A 154 5.66 -0.46 16.49
CA LEU A 154 4.88 -1.10 17.52
C LEU A 154 3.42 -1.22 17.08
N GLY A 155 2.73 -2.26 17.46
CA GLY A 155 1.28 -2.33 17.23
C GLY A 155 0.50 -1.55 18.25
N ASP A 156 -0.70 -1.09 17.88
CA ASP A 156 -1.55 -0.24 18.71
C ASP A 156 -2.15 -0.98 19.91
N ASN A 157 -2.36 -2.27 19.82
CA ASN A 157 -2.74 -3.09 20.96
C ASN A 157 -1.49 -3.49 21.77
N ARG A 158 -1.04 -2.58 22.62
CA ARG A 158 0.23 -2.67 23.36
C ARG A 158 0.40 -3.97 24.15
N PRO A 159 -0.63 -4.49 24.87
CA PRO A 159 -0.50 -5.69 25.69
C PRO A 159 -0.20 -6.97 24.92
N ILE A 160 -0.59 -7.06 23.66
CA ILE A 160 -0.42 -8.28 22.84
C ILE A 160 0.43 -8.07 21.61
N SER A 161 0.85 -6.82 21.34
CA SER A 161 1.66 -6.50 20.20
C SER A 161 3.14 -6.70 20.48
N SER A 162 3.83 -7.27 19.54
CA SER A 162 5.29 -7.16 19.43
C SER A 162 5.67 -5.92 18.65
N GLY A 163 6.82 -5.37 18.96
CA GLY A 163 7.46 -4.30 18.22
C GLY A 163 8.97 -4.49 18.21
N GLY A 164 9.67 -3.63 17.51
CA GLY A 164 11.11 -3.69 17.41
C GLY A 164 11.66 -2.70 16.39
N VAL A 165 12.96 -2.79 16.19
CA VAL A 165 13.65 -2.05 15.14
C VAL A 165 13.43 -2.77 13.82
N VAL A 166 13.18 -1.99 12.78
CA VAL A 166 13.07 -2.45 11.39
C VAL A 166 13.85 -1.51 10.48
N GLU A 167 14.52 -2.06 9.50
CA GLU A 167 15.18 -1.31 8.44
C GLU A 167 14.17 -0.75 7.45
N ALA A 168 14.49 0.36 6.80
CA ALA A 168 13.60 1.04 5.85
C ALA A 168 13.18 0.12 4.69
N ASP A 169 14.06 -0.76 4.22
CA ASP A 169 13.81 -1.71 3.13
C ASP A 169 12.75 -2.77 3.45
N LYS A 170 12.44 -2.97 4.73
CA LYS A 170 11.36 -3.87 5.20
C LYS A 170 9.99 -3.21 5.21
N ILE A 171 9.92 -1.91 4.95
CA ILE A 171 8.65 -1.15 4.89
C ILE A 171 8.11 -1.21 3.47
N LEU A 172 7.13 -2.07 3.24
CA LEU A 172 6.56 -2.33 1.93
C LEU A 172 5.52 -1.30 1.46
N GLY A 173 5.06 -0.43 2.35
CA GLY A 173 4.12 0.63 2.04
C GLY A 173 3.29 1.09 3.22
N LYS A 174 2.47 2.14 2.97
CA LYS A 174 1.66 2.84 3.97
C LYS A 174 0.18 2.49 3.82
N ILE A 175 -0.51 2.37 4.93
CA ILE A 175 -1.97 2.26 4.97
C ILE A 175 -2.59 3.64 4.71
N LEU A 176 -3.60 3.66 3.82
CA LEU A 176 -4.37 4.86 3.45
C LEU A 176 -5.45 5.18 4.49
#